data_638add8d813542c45e0cbd03639b6ac9
#
_entry.id   638add8d813542c45e0cbd03639b6ac9
#
_cell.length_a   1.000
_cell.length_b   1.000
_cell.length_c   1.000
_cell.angle_alpha   90.00
_cell.angle_beta   90.00
_cell.angle_gamma   90.00
#
_symmetry.space_group_name_H-M   'P 1'
#
loop_
_entity.id
_entity.type
_entity.pdbx_description
1 polymer ?
#
loop_
_entity_poly.entity_id
_entity_poly.type
_entity_poly.pdbx_seq_one_letter_code
_entity_poly.pdbx_strand_id
1 'polypeptide(L)'
;MIPTLLNKQTLQLINRKQLKYSLVMAEKDYFLALALKVLEESKLYNKLVFKGGTAIHHCYLEQSRFSEDLDFTSLDKDLKATDVTDIFKSISFFEVKKVYTSKATIQIERLKYSGVLDQPNSLKFEIDFIQNVVLPPKQMKYTNVWGFDIMVNVMDIREIFAEKLRAMSDRARYRDFYDFYLISEQYNLDMIETINLVKQKEIRKPISKESILRNWKVVSEQKEEEINLIYYRQDIFNNEQGIEKLLKCLNFTTIS
;
A
#
# COMPACT_ATOMS: atom_id res chain seq x y z
N MET A 1 -0.12 10.60 21.98
CA MET A 1 -1.01 9.92 22.98
C MET A 1 -1.84 8.90 22.23
N ILE A 2 -1.77 7.61 22.63
CA ILE A 2 -2.51 6.52 21.97
C ILE A 2 -4.00 6.74 22.22
N PRO A 3 -4.83 6.81 21.14
CA PRO A 3 -6.24 7.08 21.28
C PRO A 3 -6.98 5.90 21.96
N THR A 4 -8.04 6.22 22.68
CA THR A 4 -9.00 5.21 23.16
C THR A 4 -9.69 4.58 21.94
N LEU A 5 -9.84 3.25 21.95
CA LEU A 5 -10.52 2.55 20.86
C LEU A 5 -11.98 3.01 20.74
N LEU A 6 -12.43 3.12 19.47
CA LEU A 6 -13.85 3.33 19.19
C LEU A 6 -14.68 2.17 19.72
N ASN A 7 -15.91 2.44 20.10
CA ASN A 7 -16.88 1.37 20.35
C ASN A 7 -17.50 0.87 19.03
N LYS A 8 -18.15 -0.30 19.08
CA LYS A 8 -18.76 -0.95 17.91
C LYS A 8 -19.80 -0.09 17.21
N GLN A 9 -20.64 0.63 17.96
CA GLN A 9 -21.70 1.49 17.40
C GLN A 9 -21.11 2.65 16.61
N THR A 10 -20.07 3.28 17.13
CA THR A 10 -19.36 4.39 16.45
C THR A 10 -18.70 3.90 15.18
N LEU A 11 -18.00 2.76 15.21
CA LEU A 11 -17.38 2.14 14.03
C LEU A 11 -18.44 1.85 12.95
N GLN A 12 -19.57 1.24 13.32
CA GLN A 12 -20.67 0.96 12.40
C GLN A 12 -21.25 2.23 11.78
N LEU A 13 -21.44 3.29 12.57
CA LEU A 13 -22.00 4.56 12.10
C LEU A 13 -21.08 5.23 11.07
N ILE A 14 -19.77 5.31 11.38
CA ILE A 14 -18.78 5.90 10.47
C ILE A 14 -18.71 5.09 9.18
N ASN A 15 -18.58 3.76 9.28
CA ASN A 15 -18.53 2.88 8.12
C ASN A 15 -19.75 3.05 7.20
N ARG A 16 -20.96 3.04 7.76
CA ARG A 16 -22.21 3.20 6.99
C ARG A 16 -22.27 4.54 6.25
N LYS A 17 -21.77 5.61 6.86
CA LYS A 17 -21.81 6.95 6.27
C LYS A 17 -20.73 7.21 5.22
N GLN A 18 -19.54 6.63 5.39
CA GLN A 18 -18.35 7.06 4.63
C GLN A 18 -17.71 5.94 3.80
N LEU A 19 -17.45 4.76 4.37
CA LEU A 19 -16.70 3.70 3.68
C LEU A 19 -17.60 2.68 2.97
N LYS A 20 -18.68 2.27 3.62
CA LYS A 20 -19.59 1.21 3.15
C LYS A 20 -18.90 -0.15 2.94
N TYR A 21 -17.87 -0.42 3.71
CA TYR A 21 -17.17 -1.70 3.74
C TYR A 21 -17.95 -2.76 4.55
N SER A 22 -17.55 -4.03 4.43
CA SER A 22 -17.91 -5.00 5.46
C SER A 22 -17.35 -4.53 6.82
N LEU A 23 -17.99 -4.89 7.92
CA LEU A 23 -17.53 -4.43 9.24
C LEU A 23 -16.10 -4.89 9.55
N VAL A 24 -15.71 -6.09 9.11
CA VAL A 24 -14.38 -6.63 9.27
C VAL A 24 -13.34 -5.78 8.52
N MET A 25 -13.64 -5.37 7.29
CA MET A 25 -12.77 -4.47 6.53
C MET A 25 -12.71 -3.07 7.13
N ALA A 26 -13.84 -2.54 7.61
CA ALA A 26 -13.88 -1.24 8.27
C ALA A 26 -13.05 -1.22 9.56
N GLU A 27 -13.14 -2.29 10.37
CA GLU A 27 -12.30 -2.43 11.55
C GLU A 27 -10.82 -2.55 11.18
N LYS A 28 -10.50 -3.27 10.12
CA LYS A 28 -9.13 -3.38 9.63
C LYS A 28 -8.58 -2.04 9.17
N ASP A 29 -9.36 -1.25 8.41
CA ASP A 29 -9.02 0.12 7.99
C ASP A 29 -8.78 1.05 9.20
N TYR A 30 -9.59 0.93 10.23
CA TYR A 30 -9.40 1.64 11.50
C TYR A 30 -8.05 1.28 12.17
N PHE A 31 -7.71 -0.01 12.21
CA PHE A 31 -6.46 -0.46 12.83
C PHE A 31 -5.23 -0.15 11.96
N LEU A 32 -5.35 -0.03 10.63
CA LEU A 32 -4.31 0.52 9.76
C LEU A 32 -3.97 1.96 10.17
N ALA A 33 -4.98 2.80 10.34
CA ALA A 33 -4.79 4.18 10.80
C ALA A 33 -4.18 4.24 12.20
N LEU A 34 -4.61 3.39 13.14
CA LEU A 34 -4.01 3.30 14.47
C LEU A 34 -2.53 2.89 14.44
N ALA A 35 -2.19 1.89 13.61
CA ALA A 35 -0.80 1.45 13.46
C ALA A 35 0.09 2.56 12.90
N LEU A 36 -0.40 3.32 11.91
CA LEU A 36 0.32 4.49 11.38
C LEU A 36 0.46 5.60 12.42
N LYS A 37 -0.58 5.84 13.24
CA LYS A 37 -0.49 6.82 14.34
C LYS A 37 0.57 6.44 15.37
N VAL A 38 0.66 5.16 15.72
CA VAL A 38 1.71 4.64 16.60
C VAL A 38 3.11 4.85 16.00
N LEU A 39 3.26 4.61 14.70
CA LEU A 39 4.54 4.82 13.99
C LEU A 39 4.92 6.30 13.93
N GLU A 40 3.96 7.19 13.63
CA GLU A 40 4.18 8.63 13.60
C GLU A 40 4.73 9.15 14.92
N GLU A 41 4.21 8.67 16.04
CA GLU A 41 4.66 9.06 17.40
C GLU A 41 5.95 8.35 17.84
N SER A 42 6.52 7.48 17.00
CA SER A 42 7.69 6.69 17.34
C SER A 42 9.00 7.23 16.75
N LYS A 43 10.12 6.71 17.27
CA LYS A 43 11.47 6.97 16.71
C LYS A 43 11.67 6.48 15.26
N LEU A 44 10.72 5.69 14.73
CA LEU A 44 10.79 5.15 13.37
C LEU A 44 10.24 6.11 12.32
N TYR A 45 9.53 7.15 12.69
CA TYR A 45 8.90 8.09 11.77
C TYR A 45 9.84 8.55 10.65
N ASN A 46 11.04 9.02 11.01
CA ASN A 46 12.03 9.52 10.05
C ASN A 46 12.88 8.42 9.37
N LYS A 47 12.69 7.16 9.75
CA LYS A 47 13.47 6.04 9.23
C LYS A 47 12.71 5.24 8.17
N LEU A 48 11.40 5.39 8.09
CA LEU A 48 10.51 4.63 7.23
C LEU A 48 9.84 5.51 6.19
N VAL A 49 9.83 5.04 4.94
CA VAL A 49 9.13 5.68 3.83
C VAL A 49 7.96 4.80 3.45
N PHE A 50 6.74 5.29 3.67
CA PHE A 50 5.49 4.62 3.40
C PHE A 50 5.24 4.50 1.90
N LYS A 51 4.83 3.32 1.43
CA LYS A 51 4.61 3.03 0.01
C LYS A 51 3.46 2.04 -0.20
N GLY A 52 3.33 1.54 -1.42
CA GLY A 52 2.36 0.50 -1.73
C GLY A 52 0.92 1.00 -1.90
N GLY A 53 -0.02 0.06 -1.97
CA GLY A 53 -1.43 0.36 -2.25
C GLY A 53 -2.08 1.25 -1.20
N THR A 54 -1.80 1.01 0.08
CA THR A 54 -2.37 1.80 1.18
C THR A 54 -1.87 3.24 1.14
N ALA A 55 -0.59 3.47 0.81
CA ALA A 55 -0.06 4.82 0.62
C ALA A 55 -0.72 5.55 -0.56
N ILE A 56 -0.95 4.85 -1.68
CA ILE A 56 -1.62 5.41 -2.86
C ILE A 56 -3.02 5.92 -2.48
N HIS A 57 -3.83 5.07 -1.86
CA HIS A 57 -5.26 5.34 -1.63
C HIS A 57 -5.57 6.20 -0.40
N HIS A 58 -4.58 6.52 0.42
CA HIS A 58 -4.78 7.36 1.59
C HIS A 58 -3.96 8.67 1.56
N CYS A 59 -2.92 8.73 0.72
CA CYS A 59 -2.08 9.94 0.63
C CYS A 59 -2.22 10.67 -0.71
N TYR A 60 -2.45 9.94 -1.81
CA TYR A 60 -2.41 10.52 -3.15
C TYR A 60 -3.75 10.51 -3.89
N LEU A 61 -4.54 9.46 -3.73
CA LEU A 61 -5.83 9.29 -4.38
C LEU A 61 -6.95 9.26 -3.33
N GLU A 62 -8.19 9.43 -3.79
CA GLU A 62 -9.32 8.98 -2.99
C GLU A 62 -9.29 7.47 -2.84
N GLN A 63 -9.76 6.96 -1.69
CA GLN A 63 -9.82 5.54 -1.41
C GLN A 63 -10.82 4.83 -2.34
N SER A 64 -10.37 4.47 -3.52
CA SER A 64 -11.19 3.83 -4.57
C SER A 64 -11.22 2.31 -4.49
N ARG A 65 -10.30 1.73 -3.72
CA ARG A 65 -10.30 0.32 -3.34
C ARG A 65 -9.75 0.16 -1.93
N PHE A 66 -10.10 -0.94 -1.28
CA PHE A 66 -9.49 -1.31 -0.01
C PHE A 66 -8.06 -1.80 -0.22
N SER A 67 -7.17 -1.38 0.64
CA SER A 67 -5.78 -1.86 0.73
C SER A 67 -5.44 -2.14 2.19
N GLU A 68 -4.86 -3.30 2.46
CA GLU A 68 -4.79 -3.86 3.82
C GLU A 68 -3.37 -4.04 4.36
N ASP A 69 -2.36 -3.80 3.54
CA ASP A 69 -0.96 -3.98 3.91
C ASP A 69 -0.31 -2.62 4.24
N LEU A 70 0.62 -2.62 5.19
CA LEU A 70 1.47 -1.49 5.51
C LEU A 70 2.88 -1.77 4.99
N ASP A 71 3.20 -1.17 3.84
CA ASP A 71 4.46 -1.37 3.14
C ASP A 71 5.37 -0.15 3.29
N PHE A 72 6.63 -0.40 3.63
CA PHE A 72 7.64 0.64 3.81
C PHE A 72 8.96 0.28 3.11
N THR A 73 9.77 1.30 2.83
CA THR A 73 11.21 1.15 2.58
C THR A 73 11.96 1.80 3.72
N SER A 74 12.99 1.13 4.26
CA SER A 74 13.83 1.70 5.31
C SER A 74 14.92 2.61 4.72
N LEU A 75 15.06 3.81 5.29
CA LEU A 75 16.22 4.69 5.05
C LEU A 75 17.39 4.29 5.95
N ASP A 76 17.14 3.55 7.02
CA ASP A 76 18.14 3.06 7.97
C ASP A 76 18.41 1.58 7.69
N LYS A 77 19.61 1.27 7.19
CA LYS A 77 20.00 -0.11 6.87
C LYS A 77 20.32 -0.96 8.11
N ASP A 78 20.51 -0.33 9.27
CA ASP A 78 20.82 -1.00 10.54
C ASP A 78 19.56 -1.26 11.39
N LEU A 79 18.38 -0.89 10.88
CA LEU A 79 17.10 -1.09 11.55
C LEU A 79 16.87 -2.57 11.85
N LYS A 80 16.58 -2.89 13.11
CA LYS A 80 16.33 -4.26 13.58
C LYS A 80 14.84 -4.55 13.72
N ALA A 81 14.46 -5.81 13.61
CA ALA A 81 13.08 -6.23 13.85
C ALA A 81 12.60 -5.86 15.26
N THR A 82 13.46 -5.91 16.26
CA THR A 82 13.15 -5.51 17.63
C THR A 82 12.75 -4.04 17.74
N ASP A 83 13.37 -3.15 16.95
CA ASP A 83 13.03 -1.73 16.96
C ASP A 83 11.58 -1.48 16.55
N VAL A 84 11.07 -2.31 15.64
CA VAL A 84 9.69 -2.25 15.12
C VAL A 84 8.73 -2.98 16.05
N THR A 85 9.08 -4.22 16.43
CA THR A 85 8.17 -5.07 17.22
C THR A 85 7.92 -4.51 18.62
N ASP A 86 8.93 -3.88 19.26
CA ASP A 86 8.81 -3.38 20.62
C ASP A 86 7.88 -2.16 20.70
N ILE A 87 7.81 -1.36 19.62
CA ILE A 87 6.82 -0.28 19.52
C ILE A 87 5.41 -0.85 19.60
N PHE A 88 5.09 -1.85 18.79
CA PHE A 88 3.75 -2.45 18.77
C PHE A 88 3.45 -3.26 20.04
N LYS A 89 4.43 -3.95 20.62
CA LYS A 89 4.27 -4.67 21.90
C LYS A 89 3.96 -3.76 23.07
N SER A 90 4.37 -2.49 23.00
CA SER A 90 4.04 -1.51 24.04
C SER A 90 2.58 -1.07 24.04
N ILE A 91 1.81 -1.44 23.02
CA ILE A 91 0.43 -1.03 22.80
C ILE A 91 -0.50 -2.19 23.14
N SER A 92 -1.36 -2.02 24.14
CA SER A 92 -2.16 -3.10 24.72
C SER A 92 -3.10 -3.82 23.77
N PHE A 93 -3.56 -3.17 22.69
CA PHE A 93 -4.45 -3.78 21.73
C PHE A 93 -3.75 -4.39 20.51
N PHE A 94 -2.38 -4.32 20.45
CA PHE A 94 -1.61 -5.02 19.43
C PHE A 94 -0.84 -6.21 20.03
N GLU A 95 -0.77 -7.30 19.27
CA GLU A 95 0.04 -8.48 19.58
C GLU A 95 0.86 -8.86 18.35
N VAL A 96 2.18 -8.81 18.47
CA VAL A 96 3.08 -9.21 17.38
C VAL A 96 3.19 -10.72 17.31
N LYS A 97 2.74 -11.31 16.23
CA LYS A 97 2.88 -12.74 15.90
C LYS A 97 3.61 -12.90 14.57
N LYS A 98 4.36 -13.98 14.45
CA LYS A 98 5.00 -14.42 13.19
C LYS A 98 5.80 -13.31 12.50
N VAL A 99 7.00 -13.07 13.00
CA VAL A 99 7.96 -12.14 12.42
C VAL A 99 8.94 -12.93 11.55
N TYR A 100 9.14 -12.47 10.32
CA TYR A 100 10.18 -12.95 9.43
C TYR A 100 11.21 -11.86 9.20
N THR A 101 12.48 -12.22 9.17
CA THR A 101 13.58 -11.29 8.92
C THR A 101 14.60 -11.89 7.96
N SER A 102 15.10 -11.06 7.07
CA SER A 102 16.20 -11.37 6.18
C SER A 102 17.05 -10.12 5.93
N LYS A 103 18.11 -10.24 5.14
CA LYS A 103 18.83 -9.06 4.64
C LYS A 103 17.98 -8.16 3.74
N ALA A 104 16.89 -8.68 3.20
CA ALA A 104 16.02 -7.97 2.26
C ALA A 104 14.81 -7.32 2.93
N THR A 105 14.31 -7.88 4.04
CA THR A 105 13.04 -7.43 4.62
C THR A 105 12.91 -7.77 6.09
N ILE A 106 12.17 -6.92 6.81
CA ILE A 106 11.51 -7.25 8.07
C ILE A 106 10.03 -7.31 7.77
N GLN A 107 9.39 -8.45 8.09
CA GLN A 107 7.98 -8.67 7.86
C GLN A 107 7.30 -9.15 9.15
N ILE A 108 6.29 -8.41 9.61
CA ILE A 108 5.36 -8.87 10.63
C ILE A 108 4.15 -9.40 9.86
N GLU A 109 4.09 -10.72 9.65
CA GLU A 109 3.00 -11.35 8.90
C GLU A 109 1.66 -11.25 9.62
N ARG A 110 1.70 -11.15 10.96
CA ARG A 110 0.51 -11.03 11.80
C ARG A 110 0.76 -10.05 12.95
N LEU A 111 0.48 -8.78 12.71
CA LEU A 111 0.24 -7.82 13.77
C LEU A 111 -1.22 -7.95 14.17
N LYS A 112 -1.51 -8.86 15.11
CA LYS A 112 -2.86 -9.09 15.62
C LYS A 112 -3.34 -7.87 16.38
N TYR A 113 -4.64 -7.64 16.35
CA TYR A 113 -5.28 -6.63 17.16
C TYR A 113 -6.55 -7.16 17.83
N SER A 114 -6.85 -6.59 19.00
CA SER A 114 -8.09 -6.83 19.73
C SER A 114 -9.03 -5.67 19.45
N GLY A 115 -9.94 -5.88 18.51
CA GLY A 115 -10.90 -4.87 18.04
C GLY A 115 -12.26 -5.01 18.70
N VAL A 116 -13.19 -4.14 18.31
CA VAL A 116 -14.54 -4.05 18.88
C VAL A 116 -15.52 -5.07 18.33
N LEU A 117 -15.12 -5.83 17.30
CA LEU A 117 -15.93 -6.91 16.73
C LEU A 117 -15.70 -8.25 17.43
N ASP A 118 -14.74 -8.34 18.36
CA ASP A 118 -14.36 -9.56 19.07
C ASP A 118 -14.02 -10.73 18.13
N GLN A 119 -13.49 -10.41 16.93
CA GLN A 119 -13.07 -11.39 15.95
C GLN A 119 -11.55 -11.33 15.75
N PRO A 120 -10.87 -12.48 15.65
CA PRO A 120 -9.43 -12.50 15.38
C PRO A 120 -9.13 -11.85 14.02
N ASN A 121 -8.34 -10.81 14.02
CA ASN A 121 -7.86 -10.18 12.79
C ASN A 121 -6.41 -9.67 12.96
N SER A 122 -5.75 -9.36 11.85
CA SER A 122 -4.37 -8.87 11.88
C SER A 122 -4.05 -7.99 10.68
N LEU A 123 -3.05 -7.14 10.85
CA LEU A 123 -2.41 -6.38 9.78
C LEU A 123 -1.15 -7.10 9.34
N LYS A 124 -0.79 -6.93 8.07
CA LYS A 124 0.53 -7.24 7.55
C LYS A 124 1.36 -5.96 7.49
N PHE A 125 2.59 -6.06 7.96
CA PHE A 125 3.54 -4.96 7.99
C PHE A 125 4.86 -5.41 7.38
N GLU A 126 5.35 -4.68 6.39
CA GLU A 126 6.57 -5.04 5.67
C GLU A 126 7.51 -3.85 5.51
N ILE A 127 8.79 -4.05 5.80
CA ILE A 127 9.85 -3.09 5.56
C ILE A 127 10.85 -3.69 4.58
N ASP A 128 11.02 -3.04 3.44
CA ASP A 128 11.97 -3.41 2.39
C ASP A 128 13.31 -2.69 2.62
N PHE A 129 14.41 -3.43 2.52
CA PHE A 129 15.78 -2.90 2.59
C PHE A 129 16.50 -2.89 1.24
N ILE A 130 15.94 -3.57 0.24
CA ILE A 130 16.57 -3.75 -1.08
C ILE A 130 16.28 -2.56 -1.98
N GLN A 131 15.01 -2.20 -2.08
CA GLN A 131 14.63 -1.08 -2.93
C GLN A 131 15.06 0.22 -2.26
N ASN A 132 15.90 0.97 -2.97
CA ASN A 132 16.28 2.32 -2.55
C ASN A 132 15.13 3.30 -2.77
N VAL A 133 15.16 4.40 -2.04
CA VAL A 133 14.31 5.58 -2.27
C VAL A 133 15.13 6.55 -3.12
N VAL A 134 14.65 6.85 -4.31
CA VAL A 134 15.38 7.68 -5.31
C VAL A 134 15.03 9.15 -5.13
N LEU A 135 13.76 9.46 -4.98
CA LEU A 135 13.29 10.83 -4.79
C LEU A 135 13.11 11.14 -3.29
N PRO A 136 13.32 12.39 -2.86
CA PRO A 136 13.05 12.78 -1.48
C PRO A 136 11.62 12.41 -1.07
N PRO A 137 11.41 11.71 0.05
CA PRO A 137 10.07 11.42 0.56
C PRO A 137 9.30 12.70 0.85
N LYS A 138 7.98 12.63 0.71
CA LYS A 138 7.08 13.75 1.02
C LYS A 138 6.41 13.54 2.36
N GLN A 139 6.31 14.58 3.16
CA GLN A 139 5.44 14.58 4.33
C GLN A 139 4.02 14.87 3.88
N MET A 140 3.12 13.91 4.06
CA MET A 140 1.73 14.02 3.64
C MET A 140 0.79 13.53 4.73
N LYS A 141 -0.41 14.09 4.72
CA LYS A 141 -1.48 13.63 5.59
C LYS A 141 -2.00 12.28 5.10
N TYR A 142 -2.12 11.33 6.03
CA TYR A 142 -2.84 10.08 5.80
C TYR A 142 -4.34 10.35 5.94
N THR A 143 -5.05 10.39 4.84
CA THR A 143 -6.50 10.63 4.81
C THR A 143 -7.23 9.41 5.37
N ASN A 144 -8.05 9.61 6.40
CA ASN A 144 -8.86 8.58 7.02
C ASN A 144 -10.19 9.15 7.50
N VAL A 145 -11.17 8.27 7.68
CA VAL A 145 -12.52 8.64 8.14
C VAL A 145 -12.67 8.58 9.68
N TRP A 146 -11.62 8.13 10.36
CA TRP A 146 -11.65 7.84 11.80
C TRP A 146 -11.36 9.07 12.66
N GLY A 147 -11.03 10.21 12.03
CA GLY A 147 -10.74 11.46 12.73
C GLY A 147 -9.32 11.56 13.26
N PHE A 148 -8.42 10.67 12.86
CA PHE A 148 -7.00 10.78 13.23
C PHE A 148 -6.29 11.79 12.34
N ASP A 149 -5.54 12.68 12.99
CA ASP A 149 -4.56 13.52 12.30
C ASP A 149 -3.23 12.78 12.30
N ILE A 150 -2.82 12.31 11.13
CA ILE A 150 -1.64 11.45 10.96
C ILE A 150 -0.82 12.01 9.80
N MET A 151 0.45 12.30 10.07
CA MET A 151 1.43 12.63 9.04
C MET A 151 2.31 11.41 8.75
N VAL A 152 2.62 11.17 7.50
CA VAL A 152 3.50 10.07 7.08
C VAL A 152 4.58 10.59 6.12
N ASN A 153 5.78 10.02 6.22
CA ASN A 153 6.79 10.17 5.16
C ASN A 153 6.45 9.17 4.06
N VAL A 154 5.92 9.65 2.95
CA VAL A 154 5.46 8.80 1.85
C VAL A 154 6.39 8.94 0.64
N MET A 155 6.59 7.83 -0.06
CA MET A 155 7.35 7.79 -1.32
C MET A 155 6.70 8.71 -2.36
N ASP A 156 7.50 9.46 -3.12
CA ASP A 156 6.99 10.35 -4.19
C ASP A 156 6.13 9.54 -5.18
N ILE A 157 5.01 10.10 -5.62
CA ILE A 157 4.05 9.40 -6.50
C ILE A 157 4.69 8.96 -7.81
N ARG A 158 5.68 9.69 -8.34
CA ARG A 158 6.43 9.30 -9.54
C ARG A 158 7.22 8.02 -9.33
N GLU A 159 7.79 7.87 -8.14
CA GLU A 159 8.53 6.68 -7.77
C GLU A 159 7.59 5.50 -7.46
N ILE A 160 6.45 5.73 -6.81
CA ILE A 160 5.40 4.71 -6.65
C ILE A 160 4.90 4.23 -8.01
N PHE A 161 4.71 5.13 -8.97
CA PHE A 161 4.30 4.80 -10.33
C PHE A 161 5.33 3.90 -11.03
N ALA A 162 6.63 4.21 -10.87
CA ALA A 162 7.71 3.36 -11.36
C ALA A 162 7.72 1.97 -10.70
N GLU A 163 7.46 1.87 -9.38
CA GLU A 163 7.30 0.59 -8.71
C GLU A 163 6.08 -0.21 -9.20
N LYS A 164 4.99 0.47 -9.55
CA LYS A 164 3.82 -0.19 -10.17
C LYS A 164 4.10 -0.71 -11.56
N LEU A 165 4.86 0.03 -12.38
CA LEU A 165 5.32 -0.44 -13.69
C LEU A 165 6.12 -1.76 -13.55
N ARG A 166 7.05 -1.82 -12.61
CA ARG A 166 7.78 -3.04 -12.30
C ARG A 166 6.84 -4.17 -11.83
N ALA A 167 5.94 -3.88 -10.90
CA ALA A 167 5.02 -4.88 -10.35
C ALA A 167 4.14 -5.53 -11.44
N MET A 168 3.67 -4.74 -12.42
CA MET A 168 2.90 -5.24 -13.57
C MET A 168 3.72 -6.21 -14.46
N SER A 169 5.04 -6.02 -14.55
CA SER A 169 5.92 -6.94 -15.27
C SER A 169 6.20 -8.22 -14.47
N ASP A 170 6.37 -8.09 -13.14
CA ASP A 170 6.79 -9.19 -12.27
C ASP A 170 5.67 -10.18 -11.94
N ARG A 171 4.42 -9.70 -11.88
CA ARG A 171 3.28 -10.50 -11.42
C ARG A 171 1.96 -10.08 -12.07
N ALA A 172 1.05 -11.05 -12.18
CA ALA A 172 -0.30 -10.84 -12.67
C ALA A 172 -1.25 -10.57 -11.48
N ARG A 173 -1.48 -9.29 -11.17
CA ARG A 173 -2.47 -8.84 -10.16
C ARG A 173 -3.24 -7.64 -10.70
N TYR A 174 -4.56 -7.74 -10.81
CA TYR A 174 -5.42 -6.69 -11.36
C TYR A 174 -5.21 -5.33 -10.65
N ARG A 175 -5.08 -5.35 -9.32
CA ARG A 175 -4.85 -4.13 -8.52
C ARG A 175 -3.59 -3.34 -8.91
N ASP A 176 -2.54 -3.97 -9.45
CA ASP A 176 -1.33 -3.24 -9.86
C ASP A 176 -1.60 -2.44 -11.15
N PHE A 177 -2.36 -2.99 -12.09
CA PHE A 177 -2.81 -2.30 -13.31
C PHE A 177 -3.83 -1.21 -13.00
N TYR A 178 -4.75 -1.49 -12.09
CA TYR A 178 -5.76 -0.54 -11.64
C TYR A 178 -5.12 0.69 -10.97
N ASP A 179 -4.22 0.49 -10.02
CA ASP A 179 -3.51 1.57 -9.35
C ASP A 179 -2.65 2.37 -10.34
N PHE A 180 -1.93 1.70 -11.25
CA PHE A 180 -1.14 2.35 -12.29
C PHE A 180 -1.99 3.25 -13.18
N TYR A 181 -3.14 2.77 -13.62
CA TYR A 181 -4.08 3.53 -14.41
C TYR A 181 -4.63 4.75 -13.64
N LEU A 182 -5.10 4.57 -12.41
CA LEU A 182 -5.63 5.69 -11.61
C LEU A 182 -4.60 6.79 -11.37
N ILE A 183 -3.35 6.41 -11.09
CA ILE A 183 -2.27 7.37 -10.94
C ILE A 183 -2.05 8.14 -12.25
N SER A 184 -2.06 7.45 -13.40
CA SER A 184 -1.87 8.10 -14.70
C SER A 184 -3.00 9.05 -15.09
N GLU A 185 -4.25 8.78 -14.67
CA GLU A 185 -5.39 9.67 -14.91
C GLU A 185 -5.35 10.93 -14.04
N GLN A 186 -4.86 10.80 -12.81
CA GLN A 186 -4.85 11.93 -11.87
C GLN A 186 -3.58 12.78 -11.97
N TYR A 187 -2.46 12.16 -12.34
CA TYR A 187 -1.16 12.81 -12.42
C TYR A 187 -0.62 12.74 -13.86
N ASN A 188 -0.22 13.88 -14.39
CA ASN A 188 0.45 13.94 -15.70
C ASN A 188 1.90 13.51 -15.54
N LEU A 189 2.14 12.20 -15.49
CA LEU A 189 3.47 11.62 -15.27
C LEU A 189 4.16 11.31 -16.61
N ASP A 190 5.42 11.73 -16.73
CA ASP A 190 6.24 11.43 -17.90
C ASP A 190 6.75 9.98 -17.84
N MET A 191 6.52 9.24 -18.92
CA MET A 191 6.99 7.85 -19.05
C MET A 191 8.51 7.75 -19.15
N ILE A 192 9.19 8.76 -19.72
CA ILE A 192 10.65 8.79 -19.78
C ILE A 192 11.23 8.92 -18.38
N GLU A 193 10.67 9.84 -17.56
CA GLU A 193 11.06 9.97 -16.16
C GLU A 193 10.76 8.67 -15.39
N THR A 194 9.59 8.06 -15.62
CA THR A 194 9.21 6.78 -15.00
C THR A 194 10.22 5.67 -15.30
N ILE A 195 10.63 5.50 -16.55
CA ILE A 195 11.63 4.51 -16.95
C ILE A 195 12.99 4.82 -16.29
N ASN A 196 13.39 6.10 -16.23
CA ASN A 196 14.64 6.50 -15.58
C ASN A 196 14.62 6.23 -14.08
N LEU A 197 13.47 6.41 -13.41
CA LEU A 197 13.31 6.03 -12.00
C LEU A 197 13.39 4.52 -11.82
N VAL A 198 12.76 3.73 -12.69
CA VAL A 198 12.86 2.26 -12.66
C VAL A 198 14.32 1.82 -12.74
N LYS A 199 15.12 2.39 -13.67
CA LYS A 199 16.54 2.05 -13.85
C LYS A 199 17.42 2.39 -12.63
N GLN A 200 17.01 3.32 -11.79
CA GLN A 200 17.72 3.70 -10.57
C GLN A 200 17.38 2.80 -9.38
N LYS A 201 16.40 1.92 -9.52
CA LYS A 201 16.00 0.95 -8.49
C LYS A 201 16.61 -0.42 -8.78
N GLU A 202 16.69 -1.28 -7.78
CA GLU A 202 17.15 -2.64 -8.01
C GLU A 202 16.22 -3.41 -8.95
N ILE A 203 16.75 -3.89 -10.05
CA ILE A 203 16.04 -4.71 -11.05
C ILE A 203 16.55 -6.15 -10.93
N ARG A 204 15.70 -7.03 -10.35
CA ARG A 204 16.04 -8.46 -10.21
C ARG A 204 15.72 -9.28 -11.44
N LYS A 205 14.75 -8.82 -12.24
CA LYS A 205 14.33 -9.44 -13.49
C LYS A 205 14.09 -8.34 -14.51
N PRO A 206 14.42 -8.56 -15.79
CA PRO A 206 14.12 -7.59 -16.82
C PRO A 206 12.63 -7.24 -16.85
N ILE A 207 12.33 -5.96 -16.93
CA ILE A 207 10.96 -5.43 -17.01
C ILE A 207 10.67 -5.24 -18.49
N SER A 208 9.69 -5.94 -19.02
CA SER A 208 9.36 -5.87 -20.44
C SER A 208 7.88 -5.54 -20.69
N LYS A 209 7.64 -4.82 -21.79
CA LYS A 209 6.28 -4.56 -22.27
C LYS A 209 5.54 -5.88 -22.56
N GLU A 210 6.23 -6.86 -23.09
CA GLU A 210 5.66 -8.18 -23.38
C GLU A 210 5.16 -8.85 -22.08
N SER A 211 5.96 -8.86 -21.01
CA SER A 211 5.57 -9.41 -19.71
C SER A 211 4.34 -8.69 -19.14
N ILE A 212 4.31 -7.36 -19.24
CA ILE A 212 3.16 -6.55 -18.80
C ILE A 212 1.89 -6.93 -19.57
N LEU A 213 1.96 -7.00 -20.89
CA LEU A 213 0.80 -7.35 -21.72
C LEU A 213 0.33 -8.78 -21.48
N ARG A 214 1.25 -9.74 -21.31
CA ARG A 214 0.91 -11.12 -20.93
C ARG A 214 0.22 -11.17 -19.57
N ASN A 215 0.76 -10.48 -18.56
CA ASN A 215 0.16 -10.42 -17.24
C ASN A 215 -1.21 -9.73 -17.26
N TRP A 216 -1.38 -8.67 -18.06
CA TRP A 216 -2.67 -8.03 -18.25
C TRP A 216 -3.73 -9.02 -18.80
N LYS A 217 -3.38 -9.80 -19.82
CA LYS A 217 -4.28 -10.82 -20.36
C LYS A 217 -4.75 -11.80 -19.28
N VAL A 218 -3.83 -12.28 -18.45
CA VAL A 218 -4.18 -13.20 -17.34
C VAL A 218 -5.13 -12.54 -16.34
N VAL A 219 -4.84 -11.33 -15.87
CA VAL A 219 -5.66 -10.69 -14.83
C VAL A 219 -7.00 -10.20 -15.36
N SER A 220 -7.11 -9.83 -16.64
CA SER A 220 -8.39 -9.44 -17.24
C SER A 220 -9.36 -10.62 -17.34
N GLU A 221 -8.84 -11.84 -17.55
CA GLU A 221 -9.62 -13.07 -17.55
C GLU A 221 -10.04 -13.51 -16.14
N GLN A 222 -9.23 -13.22 -15.11
CA GLN A 222 -9.42 -13.61 -13.70
C GLN A 222 -9.96 -12.48 -12.82
N LYS A 223 -10.35 -11.36 -13.41
CA LYS A 223 -10.74 -10.14 -12.71
C LYS A 223 -11.79 -10.36 -11.63
N GLU A 224 -12.86 -11.12 -11.95
CA GLU A 224 -13.96 -11.36 -11.02
C GLU A 224 -13.52 -12.07 -9.74
N GLU A 225 -12.53 -12.94 -9.81
CA GLU A 225 -11.99 -13.63 -8.64
C GLU A 225 -11.27 -12.66 -7.71
N GLU A 226 -10.44 -11.76 -8.26
CA GLU A 226 -9.71 -10.77 -7.45
C GLU A 226 -10.66 -9.72 -6.85
N ILE A 227 -11.73 -9.36 -7.57
CA ILE A 227 -12.74 -8.41 -7.12
C ILE A 227 -13.51 -8.92 -5.90
N ASN A 228 -13.86 -10.19 -5.91
CA ASN A 228 -14.56 -10.80 -4.78
C ASN A 228 -13.71 -10.81 -3.50
N LEU A 229 -12.40 -10.68 -3.62
CA LEU A 229 -11.45 -10.64 -2.50
C LEU A 229 -11.14 -9.23 -2.02
N ILE A 230 -11.28 -8.22 -2.88
CA ILE A 230 -10.91 -6.83 -2.61
C ILE A 230 -12.09 -5.93 -2.92
N TYR A 231 -12.43 -5.02 -2.00
CA TYR A 231 -13.46 -4.02 -2.26
C TYR A 231 -12.95 -2.97 -3.24
N TYR A 232 -13.70 -2.77 -4.34
CA TYR A 232 -13.53 -1.68 -5.29
C TYR A 232 -14.80 -0.83 -5.33
N ARG A 233 -14.66 0.47 -5.53
CA ARG A 233 -15.81 1.34 -5.81
C ARG A 233 -16.38 1.00 -7.18
N GLN A 234 -17.70 0.82 -7.25
CA GLN A 234 -18.39 0.40 -8.49
C GLN A 234 -18.28 1.43 -9.62
N ASP A 235 -18.21 2.71 -9.30
CA ASP A 235 -18.10 3.81 -10.24
C ASP A 235 -16.76 3.88 -10.98
N ILE A 236 -15.71 3.27 -10.39
CA ILE A 236 -14.34 3.29 -10.95
C ILE A 236 -13.97 1.95 -11.60
N PHE A 237 -14.83 0.98 -11.46
CA PHE A 237 -14.55 -0.42 -11.75
C PHE A 237 -14.39 -0.78 -13.24
N ASN A 238 -15.03 -0.05 -14.15
CA ASN A 238 -15.08 -0.36 -15.57
C ASN A 238 -13.98 0.32 -16.41
N ASN A 239 -12.74 0.36 -15.91
CA ASN A 239 -11.64 1.07 -16.58
C ASN A 239 -10.76 0.18 -17.48
N GLU A 240 -11.20 -1.01 -17.89
CA GLU A 240 -10.40 -1.92 -18.70
C GLU A 240 -9.94 -1.31 -20.02
N GLN A 241 -10.84 -0.64 -20.73
CA GLN A 241 -10.50 0.04 -21.99
C GLN A 241 -9.44 1.14 -21.78
N GLY A 242 -9.52 1.87 -20.66
CA GLY A 242 -8.53 2.87 -20.29
C GLY A 242 -7.17 2.24 -19.99
N ILE A 243 -7.15 1.16 -19.22
CA ILE A 243 -5.94 0.39 -18.93
C ILE A 243 -5.31 -0.13 -20.22
N GLU A 244 -6.08 -0.76 -21.09
CA GLU A 244 -5.59 -1.28 -22.39
C GLU A 244 -4.99 -0.18 -23.26
N LYS A 245 -5.65 0.98 -23.34
CA LYS A 245 -5.15 2.13 -24.08
C LYS A 245 -3.81 2.60 -23.51
N LEU A 246 -3.71 2.71 -22.18
CA LEU A 246 -2.48 3.10 -21.49
C LEU A 246 -1.34 2.10 -21.76
N LEU A 247 -1.61 0.80 -21.65
CA LEU A 247 -0.62 -0.24 -21.90
C LEU A 247 -0.11 -0.26 -23.35
N LYS A 248 -0.97 0.03 -24.34
CA LYS A 248 -0.57 0.19 -25.75
C LYS A 248 0.40 1.36 -25.94
N CYS A 249 0.22 2.44 -25.17
CA CYS A 249 1.07 3.64 -25.22
C CYS A 249 2.44 3.46 -24.54
N LEU A 250 2.70 2.36 -23.83
CA LEU A 250 4.03 2.10 -23.26
C LEU A 250 5.09 2.03 -24.36
N ASN A 251 6.05 2.96 -24.35
CA ASN A 251 7.07 3.10 -25.38
C ASN A 251 8.43 2.62 -24.88
N PHE A 252 8.54 1.33 -24.55
CA PHE A 252 9.80 0.64 -24.27
C PHE A 252 9.65 -0.85 -24.59
N THR A 253 10.75 -1.54 -24.84
CA THR A 253 10.77 -3.00 -25.03
C THR A 253 11.15 -3.70 -23.73
N THR A 254 12.34 -3.40 -23.22
CA THR A 254 12.87 -4.00 -21.99
C THR A 254 13.69 -2.98 -21.21
N ILE A 255 13.61 -3.05 -19.88
CA ILE A 255 14.42 -2.31 -18.90
C ILE A 255 15.18 -3.37 -18.10
N SER A 256 16.50 -3.31 -18.11
CA SER A 256 17.41 -4.21 -17.38
C SER A 256 18.43 -3.42 -16.58
#